data_4f4508f09506d32be79e93ef0c13720e
#
_entry.id   4f4508f09506d32be79e93ef0c13720e
#
_cell.length_a   1.000
_cell.length_b   1.000
_cell.length_c   1.000
_cell.angle_alpha   90.00
_cell.angle_beta   90.00
_cell.angle_gamma   90.00
#
_symmetry.space_group_name_H-M   'P 1'
#
loop_
_entity.id
_entity.type
_entity.pdbx_description
1 polymer ?
#
loop_
_entity_poly.entity_id
_entity_poly.type
_entity_poly.pdbx_seq_one_letter_code
_entity_poly.pdbx_strand_id
1 'polypeptide(L)' 'MITLYRIYDHTTQNTLASGIPTLEQAHEVLHFLQQDAPGNAIEIESYTKYTVRGLGRDPDLH' A
#
# COMPACT_ATOMS: atom_id res chain seq x y z
N MET A 1 13.89 5.91 -6.02
CA MET A 1 13.15 4.64 -5.95
C MET A 1 12.81 4.34 -4.50
N ILE A 2 11.55 4.17 -4.22
CA ILE A 2 11.06 3.99 -2.86
C ILE A 2 10.21 2.73 -2.81
N THR A 3 10.37 1.95 -1.74
CA THR A 3 9.48 0.82 -1.50
C THR A 3 8.38 1.25 -0.56
N LEU A 4 7.15 1.04 -0.96
CA LEU A 4 5.97 1.36 -0.17
C LEU A 4 5.15 0.08 0.02
N TYR A 5 4.21 0.16 0.92
CA TYR A 5 3.36 -0.98 1.23
C TYR A 5 1.90 -0.59 1.11
N ARG A 6 1.09 -1.56 0.77
CA ARG A 6 -0.35 -1.35 0.70
C ARG A 6 -1.04 -2.55 1.35
N ILE A 7 -2.25 -2.31 1.79
CA ILE A 7 -3.09 -3.34 2.36
C ILE A 7 -4.17 -3.67 1.34
N TYR A 8 -4.21 -4.93 0.94
CA TYR A 8 -5.12 -5.36 -0.10
C TYR A 8 -6.07 -6.41 0.43
N ASP A 9 -7.35 -6.25 0.13
CA ASP A 9 -8.39 -7.19 0.52
C ASP A 9 -8.71 -8.08 -0.68
N HIS A 10 -8.28 -9.33 -0.61
CA HIS A 10 -8.51 -10.28 -1.68
C HIS A 10 -9.97 -10.74 -1.74
N THR A 11 -10.70 -10.62 -0.65
CA THR A 11 -12.10 -11.01 -0.61
C THR A 11 -12.95 -10.07 -1.44
N THR A 12 -12.72 -8.78 -1.30
CA THR A 12 -13.48 -7.76 -2.04
C THR A 12 -12.72 -7.23 -3.25
N GLN A 13 -11.43 -7.60 -3.38
CA GLN A 13 -10.54 -7.12 -4.44
C GLN A 13 -10.38 -5.62 -4.41
N ASN A 14 -10.26 -5.07 -3.21
CA ASN A 14 -10.07 -3.63 -3.02
C ASN A 14 -8.78 -3.34 -2.28
N THR A 15 -8.15 -2.22 -2.62
CA THR A 15 -7.02 -1.72 -1.85
C THR A 15 -7.59 -0.89 -0.71
N LEU A 16 -7.27 -1.30 0.52
CA LEU A 16 -7.81 -0.64 1.70
C LEU A 16 -6.94 0.51 2.17
N ALA A 17 -5.63 0.40 1.97
CA ALA A 17 -4.68 1.44 2.35
C ALA A 17 -3.46 1.33 1.46
N SER A 18 -2.78 2.45 1.21
CA SER A 18 -1.59 2.44 0.37
C SER A 18 -0.67 3.57 0.77
N GLY A 19 0.52 3.60 0.16
CA GLY A 19 1.47 4.65 0.45
C GLY A 19 2.10 4.54 1.83
N ILE A 20 2.12 3.35 2.40
CA ILE A 20 2.65 3.13 3.74
C ILE A 20 4.17 2.98 3.63
N PRO A 21 4.95 3.82 4.32
CA PRO A 21 6.40 3.86 4.11
C PRO A 21 7.18 2.73 4.76
N THR A 22 6.65 2.08 5.79
CA THR A 22 7.38 1.03 6.49
C THR A 22 6.52 -0.20 6.68
N LEU A 23 7.18 -1.35 6.73
CA LEU A 23 6.49 -2.60 6.97
C LEU A 23 5.85 -2.63 8.35
N GLU A 24 6.51 -2.01 9.32
CA GLU A 24 5.98 -1.96 10.67
C GLU A 24 4.64 -1.24 10.71
N GLN A 25 4.58 -0.09 10.05
CA GLN A 25 3.31 0.63 9.96
C GLN A 25 2.26 -0.17 9.21
N ALA A 26 2.68 -0.90 8.17
CA ALA A 26 1.75 -1.73 7.42
C ALA A 26 1.14 -2.80 8.29
N HIS A 27 1.94 -3.41 9.17
CA HIS A 27 1.42 -4.41 10.10
C HIS A 27 0.41 -3.81 11.07
N GLU A 28 0.65 -2.60 11.54
CA GLU A 28 -0.29 -1.94 12.43
C GLU A 28 -1.61 -1.66 11.74
N VAL A 29 -1.54 -1.18 10.51
CA VAL A 29 -2.75 -0.91 9.74
C VAL A 29 -3.49 -2.21 9.44
N LEU A 30 -2.75 -3.25 9.07
CA LEU A 30 -3.34 -4.55 8.79
C LEU A 30 -4.10 -5.07 10.01
N HIS A 31 -3.48 -5.00 11.17
CA HIS A 31 -4.10 -5.47 12.40
C HIS A 31 -5.41 -4.74 12.67
N PHE A 32 -5.40 -3.43 12.50
CA PHE A 32 -6.55 -2.60 12.71
C PHE A 32 -7.69 -2.95 11.75
N LEU A 33 -7.34 -3.12 10.47
CA LEU A 33 -8.34 -3.44 9.45
C LEU A 33 -8.89 -4.85 9.61
N GLN A 34 -8.08 -5.78 10.08
CA GLN A 34 -8.54 -7.15 10.32
C GLN A 34 -9.58 -7.22 11.42
N GLN A 35 -9.51 -6.32 12.38
CA GLN A 35 -10.51 -6.28 13.44
C GLN A 35 -11.88 -5.87 12.92
N ASP A 36 -11.90 -5.02 11.88
CA ASP A 36 -13.15 -4.59 11.27
C ASP A 36 -13.72 -5.64 10.33
N ALA A 37 -12.87 -6.46 9.73
CA ALA A 37 -13.31 -7.42 8.73
C ALA A 37 -12.59 -8.75 8.96
N PRO A 38 -12.87 -9.45 10.07
CA PRO A 38 -12.10 -10.65 10.41
C PRO A 38 -12.28 -11.81 9.46
N GLY A 39 -13.33 -11.80 8.64
CA GLY A 39 -13.53 -12.86 7.66
C GLY A 39 -12.92 -12.61 6.31
N ASN A 40 -12.27 -11.47 6.12
CA ASN A 40 -11.71 -11.12 4.83
C ASN A 40 -10.24 -11.51 4.74
N ALA A 41 -9.81 -11.85 3.54
CA ALA A 41 -8.42 -12.21 3.28
C ALA A 41 -7.63 -10.94 2.97
N ILE A 42 -7.11 -10.31 4.01
CA ILE A 42 -6.39 -9.05 3.90
C ILE A 42 -4.90 -9.30 4.03
N GLU A 43 -4.12 -8.77 3.10
CA GLU A 43 -2.68 -8.99 3.08
C GLU A 43 -1.92 -7.71 2.81
N ILE A 44 -0.65 -7.70 3.24
CA ILE A 44 0.26 -6.61 2.95
C ILE A 44 0.99 -6.93 1.66
N GLU A 45 1.04 -5.97 0.74
CA GLU A 45 1.79 -6.08 -0.49
C GLU A 45 2.78 -4.93 -0.57
N SER A 46 3.98 -5.23 -1.03
CA SER A 46 4.98 -4.20 -1.24
C SER A 46 5.01 -3.82 -2.72
N TYR A 47 5.33 -2.58 -2.99
CA TYR A 47 5.50 -2.12 -4.36
C TYR A 47 6.54 -1.02 -4.39
N THR A 48 7.11 -0.82 -5.56
CA THR A 48 8.16 0.17 -5.74
C THR A 48 7.60 1.34 -6.52
N LYS A 49 7.84 2.52 -6.00
CA LYS A 49 7.48 3.75 -6.67
C LYS A 49 8.74 4.47 -7.09
N TYR A 50 8.81 4.84 -8.36
CA TYR A 50 9.94 5.57 -8.90
C TYR A 50 9.62 7.05 -8.85
N THR A 51 10.57 7.83 -8.37
CA THR A 51 10.45 9.27 -8.39
C THR A 51 11.45 9.82 -9.37
N VAL A 52 11.00 10.70 -10.23
CA VAL A 52 11.85 11.36 -11.21
C VAL A 52 12.05 12.79 -10.74
N ARG A 53 13.30 13.11 -10.44
CA ARG A 53 13.62 14.43 -9.92
C ARG A 53 14.61 15.10 -10.83
N GLY A 54 14.49 16.41 -10.91
CA GLY A 54 15.38 17.19 -11.73
C GLY A 54 15.06 17.16 -13.20
N LEU A 55 14.14 16.35 -13.59
CA LEU A 55 13.72 16.30 -14.99
C LEU A 55 12.50 17.16 -15.25
N GLY A 56 11.96 17.72 -14.20
CA GLY A 56 10.82 18.62 -14.35
C GLY A 56 9.57 17.96 -14.86
N ARG A 57 9.57 16.65 -14.87
CA ARG A 57 8.43 15.92 -15.39
C ARG A 57 8.30 14.60 -14.70
N ASP A 58 7.10 14.30 -14.29
CA ASP A 58 6.76 13.03 -13.73
C ASP A 58 6.01 12.24 -14.80
N PRO A 59 6.51 11.08 -15.20
CA PRO A 59 5.85 10.31 -16.25
C PRO A 59 4.45 9.85 -15.86
N ASP A 60 4.10 9.93 -14.62
CA ASP A 60 2.76 9.58 -14.18
C ASP A 60 1.77 10.71 -14.31
N LEU A 61 2.25 11.89 -14.67
CA LEU A 61 1.40 13.05 -14.83
C LEU A 61 0.99 13.18 -16.27
N HIS A 62 -0.09 12.62 -16.61
CA HIS A 62 -0.59 12.81 -17.98
C HIS A 62 -1.96 12.22 -18.15
#